data_2165a631656422a3bc65add2708c816b
#
_entry.id   2165a631656422a3bc65add2708c816b
#
_cell.length_a   1.000
_cell.length_b   1.000
_cell.length_c   1.000
_cell.angle_alpha   90.00
_cell.angle_beta   90.00
_cell.angle_gamma   90.00
#
_symmetry.space_group_name_H-M   'P 1'
#
loop_
_entity.id
_entity.type
_entity.pdbx_description
1 polymer ?
#
loop_
_entity_poly.entity_id
_entity_poly.type
_entity_poly.pdbx_seq_one_letter_code
_entity_poly.pdbx_strand_id
1 'polypeptide(L)'
;MSNRIDATFAKLRDRGETAFVAYVTAGDPDLERSLEILVALAEAGADILEVGVPFSDPLADGIVNQMAAARSLAAGCDTPGVFELIRRFRESHQVPIVLYNYMNPVYAYGYRDYHRDAAEAGADGILLLDLPPDEAAHDDEMTHHAGLHHIRLIAPTTPPDRVKLLAENAGGFIYALSRTGVTGSHGGPSEKIGEQVAGIRSHTSLPVCVGFGITTPEQAALVASVADGIVVGSAIVRQIELHADAPDVAEKVATFTRPLIEAAKASIQPGSE
;
A
#
# COMPACT_ATOMS: atom_id res chain seq x y z
N MET A 1 6.85 12.91 -17.35
CA MET A 1 7.64 12.87 -16.09
C MET A 1 7.67 11.43 -15.64
N SER A 2 8.75 10.95 -15.01
CA SER A 2 8.74 9.59 -14.43
C SER A 2 7.75 9.58 -13.27
N ASN A 3 7.03 8.46 -13.08
CA ASN A 3 6.10 8.27 -11.97
C ASN A 3 6.87 8.36 -10.63
N ARG A 4 6.23 8.92 -9.58
CA ARG A 4 6.88 9.11 -8.26
C ARG A 4 7.25 7.77 -7.61
N ILE A 5 6.48 6.71 -7.84
CA ILE A 5 6.79 5.36 -7.34
C ILE A 5 8.13 4.89 -7.89
N ASP A 6 8.33 4.99 -9.21
CA ASP A 6 9.59 4.59 -9.87
C ASP A 6 10.79 5.38 -9.34
N ALA A 7 10.62 6.70 -9.20
CA ALA A 7 11.66 7.59 -8.68
C ALA A 7 12.01 7.26 -7.21
N THR A 8 11.01 6.85 -6.41
CA THR A 8 11.22 6.45 -5.01
C THR A 8 12.00 5.14 -4.93
N PHE A 9 11.60 4.10 -5.65
CA PHE A 9 12.35 2.84 -5.66
C PHE A 9 13.77 2.98 -6.23
N ALA A 10 13.97 3.84 -7.22
CA ALA A 10 15.32 4.12 -7.72
C ALA A 10 16.21 4.72 -6.62
N LYS A 11 15.73 5.74 -5.90
CA LYS A 11 16.46 6.35 -4.78
C LYS A 11 16.76 5.39 -3.64
N LEU A 12 15.79 4.53 -3.29
CA LEU A 12 15.95 3.54 -2.21
C LEU A 12 16.99 2.50 -2.60
N ARG A 13 16.97 2.02 -3.84
CA ARG A 13 17.97 1.08 -4.38
C ARG A 13 19.38 1.67 -4.34
N ASP A 14 19.55 2.94 -4.74
CA ASP A 14 20.84 3.64 -4.69
C ASP A 14 21.39 3.75 -3.27
N ARG A 15 20.52 3.70 -2.25
CA ARG A 15 20.88 3.75 -0.82
C ARG A 15 20.97 2.39 -0.16
N GLY A 16 20.56 1.31 -0.85
CA GLY A 16 20.43 -0.02 -0.25
C GLY A 16 19.32 -0.10 0.81
N GLU A 17 18.30 0.76 0.71
CA GLU A 17 17.20 0.85 1.67
C GLU A 17 15.95 0.11 1.18
N THR A 18 15.20 -0.47 2.11
CA THR A 18 13.89 -1.10 1.86
C THR A 18 12.78 -0.06 1.95
N ALA A 19 11.83 -0.10 1.03
CA ALA A 19 10.66 0.80 1.03
C ALA A 19 9.72 0.50 2.21
N PHE A 20 9.19 1.55 2.84
CA PHE A 20 8.11 1.46 3.80
C PHE A 20 6.83 2.00 3.20
N VAL A 21 5.84 1.12 2.98
CA VAL A 21 4.50 1.47 2.50
C VAL A 21 3.55 1.52 3.69
N ALA A 22 3.00 2.69 3.99
CA ALA A 22 2.04 2.88 5.07
C ALA A 22 0.61 2.90 4.51
N TYR A 23 -0.24 1.96 4.95
CA TYR A 23 -1.65 1.94 4.59
C TYR A 23 -2.50 2.64 5.65
N VAL A 24 -3.43 3.47 5.18
CA VAL A 24 -4.52 4.05 5.98
C VAL A 24 -5.81 4.07 5.18
N THR A 25 -6.97 4.05 5.85
CA THR A 25 -8.26 4.30 5.21
C THR A 25 -8.51 5.81 5.15
N ALA A 26 -8.76 6.35 3.96
CA ALA A 26 -9.09 7.77 3.79
C ALA A 26 -10.34 8.15 4.58
N GLY A 27 -10.30 9.30 5.25
CA GLY A 27 -11.42 9.79 6.05
C GLY A 27 -11.64 9.07 7.38
N ASP A 28 -10.71 8.24 7.85
CA ASP A 28 -10.73 7.63 9.16
C ASP A 28 -9.80 8.39 10.12
N PRO A 29 -10.28 8.98 11.23
CA PRO A 29 -11.67 9.04 11.71
C PRO A 29 -12.54 10.09 11.01
N ASP A 30 -11.95 11.09 10.35
CA ASP A 30 -12.55 12.11 9.50
C ASP A 30 -11.52 12.63 8.49
N LEU A 31 -11.94 13.43 7.51
CA LEU A 31 -11.06 13.92 6.43
C LEU A 31 -9.93 14.83 6.93
N GLU A 32 -10.19 15.69 7.92
CA GLU A 32 -9.16 16.60 8.44
C GLU A 32 -8.06 15.84 9.17
N ARG A 33 -8.44 14.97 10.10
CA ARG A 33 -7.49 14.12 10.82
C ARG A 33 -6.78 13.13 9.91
N SER A 34 -7.48 12.63 8.88
CA SER A 34 -6.87 11.76 7.87
C SER A 34 -5.75 12.49 7.12
N LEU A 35 -5.93 13.78 6.77
CA LEU A 35 -4.86 14.59 6.18
C LEU A 35 -3.66 14.74 7.14
N GLU A 36 -3.92 15.08 8.39
CA GLU A 36 -2.87 15.21 9.42
C GLU A 36 -2.09 13.89 9.59
N ILE A 37 -2.77 12.74 9.56
CA ILE A 37 -2.16 11.42 9.64
C ILE A 37 -1.28 11.14 8.41
N LEU A 38 -1.75 11.43 7.19
CA LEU A 38 -0.95 11.26 5.98
C LEU A 38 0.33 12.11 6.01
N VAL A 39 0.23 13.36 6.44
CA VAL A 39 1.37 14.26 6.62
C VAL A 39 2.34 13.70 7.66
N ALA A 40 1.84 13.30 8.83
CA ALA A 40 2.67 12.77 9.91
C ALA A 40 3.39 11.46 9.52
N LEU A 41 2.75 10.58 8.74
CA LEU A 41 3.37 9.37 8.22
C LEU A 41 4.46 9.69 7.19
N ALA A 42 4.22 10.65 6.29
CA ALA A 42 5.23 11.12 5.34
C ALA A 42 6.44 11.73 6.06
N GLU A 43 6.23 12.58 7.05
CA GLU A 43 7.28 13.20 7.87
C GLU A 43 8.01 12.18 8.78
N ALA A 44 7.32 11.10 9.19
CA ALA A 44 7.95 10.00 9.91
C ALA A 44 8.88 9.15 9.02
N GLY A 45 8.81 9.32 7.68
CA GLY A 45 9.69 8.66 6.72
C GLY A 45 9.06 7.50 5.95
N ALA A 46 7.74 7.41 5.88
CA ALA A 46 7.07 6.51 4.94
C ALA A 46 7.43 6.89 3.50
N ASP A 47 7.81 5.91 2.71
CA ASP A 47 8.28 6.12 1.33
C ASP A 47 7.11 6.12 0.33
N ILE A 48 6.02 5.41 0.65
CA ILE A 48 4.79 5.33 -0.14
C ILE A 48 3.60 5.33 0.82
N LEU A 49 2.55 6.06 0.48
CA LEU A 49 1.28 6.02 1.19
C LEU A 49 0.27 5.21 0.38
N GLU A 50 -0.30 4.18 0.97
CA GLU A 50 -1.42 3.43 0.41
C GLU A 50 -2.70 3.91 1.06
N VAL A 51 -3.58 4.51 0.25
CA VAL A 51 -4.78 5.21 0.72
C VAL A 51 -6.01 4.39 0.33
N GLY A 52 -6.63 3.76 1.31
CA GLY A 52 -7.84 2.96 1.12
C GLY A 52 -9.06 3.85 0.86
N VAL A 53 -9.72 3.63 -0.26
CA VAL A 53 -11.02 4.25 -0.56
C VAL A 53 -12.10 3.51 0.24
N PRO A 54 -12.86 4.19 1.12
CA PRO A 54 -13.83 3.53 1.96
C PRO A 54 -14.96 2.89 1.12
N PHE A 55 -15.30 1.66 1.45
CA PHE A 55 -16.35 0.88 0.79
C PHE A 55 -17.19 0.13 1.82
N SER A 56 -18.49 -0.01 1.56
CA SER A 56 -19.44 -0.64 2.50
C SER A 56 -19.26 -2.15 2.63
N ASP A 57 -18.73 -2.81 1.58
CA ASP A 57 -18.63 -4.25 1.48
C ASP A 57 -17.21 -4.75 1.21
N PRO A 58 -16.24 -4.43 2.08
CA PRO A 58 -14.80 -4.67 1.83
C PRO A 58 -14.42 -6.13 2.14
N LEU A 59 -14.86 -7.06 1.30
CA LEU A 59 -14.78 -8.51 1.54
C LEU A 59 -13.37 -9.08 1.60
N ALA A 60 -12.39 -8.41 0.98
CA ALA A 60 -10.99 -8.82 1.02
C ALA A 60 -10.26 -8.32 2.28
N ASP A 61 -10.84 -7.38 3.01
CA ASP A 61 -10.23 -6.75 4.17
C ASP A 61 -10.44 -7.55 5.47
N GLY A 62 -9.44 -7.44 6.35
CA GLY A 62 -9.58 -7.88 7.74
C GLY A 62 -10.47 -6.93 8.55
N ILE A 63 -10.96 -7.40 9.69
CA ILE A 63 -11.95 -6.68 10.53
C ILE A 63 -11.50 -5.26 10.89
N VAL A 64 -10.22 -5.01 11.13
CA VAL A 64 -9.68 -3.69 11.49
C VAL A 64 -9.91 -2.70 10.36
N ASN A 65 -9.59 -3.07 9.10
CA ASN A 65 -9.78 -2.22 7.93
C ASN A 65 -11.27 -2.07 7.58
N GLN A 66 -12.08 -3.14 7.75
CA GLN A 66 -13.54 -3.06 7.59
C GLN A 66 -14.15 -2.02 8.55
N MET A 67 -13.72 -2.01 9.82
CA MET A 67 -14.19 -1.05 10.81
C MET A 67 -13.71 0.38 10.51
N ALA A 68 -12.51 0.55 9.97
CA ALA A 68 -12.00 1.83 9.50
C ALA A 68 -12.84 2.38 8.32
N ALA A 69 -13.15 1.53 7.34
CA ALA A 69 -14.03 1.90 6.23
C ALA A 69 -15.41 2.31 6.73
N ALA A 70 -15.97 1.58 7.70
CA ALA A 70 -17.27 1.92 8.31
C ALA A 70 -17.23 3.28 9.05
N ARG A 71 -16.16 3.58 9.82
CA ARG A 71 -15.98 4.88 10.48
C ARG A 71 -15.87 6.02 9.46
N SER A 72 -15.05 5.82 8.44
CA SER A 72 -14.85 6.78 7.35
C SER A 72 -16.16 7.11 6.62
N LEU A 73 -16.93 6.09 6.22
CA LEU A 73 -18.26 6.28 5.60
C LEU A 73 -19.24 6.98 6.53
N ALA A 74 -19.23 6.64 7.84
CA ALA A 74 -20.07 7.31 8.82
C ALA A 74 -19.70 8.77 9.04
N ALA A 75 -18.40 9.13 8.86
CA ALA A 75 -17.92 10.50 8.85
C ALA A 75 -18.21 11.24 7.52
N GLY A 76 -18.83 10.59 6.55
CA GLY A 76 -19.24 11.18 5.26
C GLY A 76 -18.17 11.21 4.19
N CYS A 77 -17.08 10.44 4.33
CA CYS A 77 -16.07 10.32 3.29
C CYS A 77 -16.62 9.49 2.12
N ASP A 78 -16.43 10.01 0.92
CA ASP A 78 -16.75 9.38 -0.36
C ASP A 78 -15.56 9.47 -1.32
N THR A 79 -15.67 8.92 -2.53
CA THR A 79 -14.58 8.97 -3.54
C THR A 79 -14.16 10.40 -3.89
N PRO A 80 -15.04 11.39 -4.13
CA PRO A 80 -14.65 12.78 -4.26
C PRO A 80 -13.88 13.34 -3.07
N GLY A 81 -14.28 13.00 -1.85
CA GLY A 81 -13.58 13.38 -0.63
C GLY A 81 -12.17 12.80 -0.54
N VAL A 82 -11.97 11.56 -1.01
CA VAL A 82 -10.63 10.95 -1.12
C VAL A 82 -9.75 11.72 -2.10
N PHE A 83 -10.28 12.10 -3.26
CA PHE A 83 -9.52 12.88 -4.23
C PHE A 83 -9.17 14.29 -3.71
N GLU A 84 -10.07 14.91 -2.98
CA GLU A 84 -9.79 16.19 -2.31
C GLU A 84 -8.72 16.06 -1.22
N LEU A 85 -8.77 15.01 -0.42
CA LEU A 85 -7.74 14.68 0.56
C LEU A 85 -6.34 14.58 -0.11
N ILE A 86 -6.25 13.90 -1.25
CA ILE A 86 -5.01 13.76 -2.01
C ILE A 86 -4.54 15.12 -2.54
N ARG A 87 -5.41 15.95 -3.11
CA ARG A 87 -5.05 17.30 -3.60
C ARG A 87 -4.46 18.15 -2.48
N ARG A 88 -5.10 18.17 -1.33
CA ARG A 88 -4.62 18.91 -0.15
C ARG A 88 -3.27 18.39 0.35
N PHE A 89 -3.07 17.07 0.38
CA PHE A 89 -1.78 16.48 0.72
C PHE A 89 -0.70 16.91 -0.28
N ARG A 90 -1.01 17.01 -1.56
CA ARG A 90 -0.09 17.43 -2.63
C ARG A 90 0.33 18.89 -2.54
N GLU A 91 -0.35 19.75 -1.81
CA GLU A 91 0.07 21.13 -1.59
C GLU A 91 1.44 21.23 -0.90
N SER A 92 1.81 20.23 -0.10
CA SER A 92 3.04 20.24 0.69
C SER A 92 3.93 19.00 0.53
N HIS A 93 3.41 17.87 0.04
CA HIS A 93 4.12 16.60 0.03
C HIS A 93 4.14 15.92 -1.33
N GLN A 94 5.28 15.27 -1.65
CA GLN A 94 5.48 14.53 -2.90
C GLN A 94 5.69 13.02 -2.69
N VAL A 95 5.43 12.50 -1.51
CA VAL A 95 5.45 11.06 -1.25
C VAL A 95 4.43 10.36 -2.15
N PRO A 96 4.79 9.29 -2.89
CA PRO A 96 3.88 8.57 -3.78
C PRO A 96 2.62 8.11 -3.05
N ILE A 97 1.48 8.16 -3.76
CA ILE A 97 0.19 7.68 -3.26
C ILE A 97 -0.34 6.58 -4.18
N VAL A 98 -0.67 5.44 -3.59
CA VAL A 98 -1.39 4.34 -4.24
C VAL A 98 -2.81 4.30 -3.68
N LEU A 99 -3.80 4.32 -4.55
CA LEU A 99 -5.20 4.11 -4.18
C LEU A 99 -5.47 2.60 -4.04
N TYR A 100 -5.84 2.17 -2.84
CA TYR A 100 -6.26 0.82 -2.53
C TYR A 100 -7.79 0.77 -2.59
N ASN A 101 -8.34 0.03 -3.55
CA ASN A 101 -9.77 0.11 -3.85
C ASN A 101 -10.37 -1.23 -4.28
N TYR A 102 -11.69 -1.24 -4.35
CA TYR A 102 -12.54 -2.26 -4.96
C TYR A 102 -13.11 -1.75 -6.29
N MET A 103 -13.53 -2.65 -7.15
CA MET A 103 -14.10 -2.30 -8.46
C MET A 103 -15.42 -1.54 -8.36
N ASN A 104 -16.26 -1.86 -7.36
CA ASN A 104 -17.56 -1.24 -7.23
C ASN A 104 -17.51 0.29 -7.07
N PRO A 105 -16.69 0.90 -6.17
CA PRO A 105 -16.52 2.35 -6.10
C PRO A 105 -16.01 2.96 -7.42
N VAL A 106 -15.09 2.30 -8.12
CA VAL A 106 -14.58 2.76 -9.43
C VAL A 106 -15.70 2.78 -10.46
N TYR A 107 -16.47 1.69 -10.52
CA TYR A 107 -17.58 1.56 -11.45
C TYR A 107 -18.70 2.56 -11.18
N ALA A 108 -19.06 2.75 -9.89
CA ALA A 108 -20.09 3.69 -9.46
C ALA A 108 -19.71 5.16 -9.73
N TYR A 109 -18.43 5.51 -9.63
CA TYR A 109 -17.91 6.84 -9.97
C TYR A 109 -17.92 7.10 -11.48
N GLY A 110 -17.74 6.05 -12.27
CA GLY A 110 -17.53 6.08 -13.70
C GLY A 110 -16.07 5.80 -14.06
N TYR A 111 -15.86 4.71 -14.75
CA TYR A 111 -14.55 4.09 -14.98
C TYR A 111 -13.47 5.06 -15.47
N ARG A 112 -13.76 5.79 -16.55
CA ARG A 112 -12.83 6.76 -17.14
C ARG A 112 -12.60 7.96 -16.25
N ASP A 113 -13.68 8.46 -15.65
CA ASP A 113 -13.62 9.65 -14.81
C ASP A 113 -12.85 9.38 -13.53
N TYR A 114 -13.00 8.19 -12.94
CA TYR A 114 -12.24 7.78 -11.76
C TYR A 114 -10.71 7.83 -12.00
N HIS A 115 -10.21 7.20 -13.07
CA HIS A 115 -8.78 7.16 -13.37
C HIS A 115 -8.22 8.55 -13.68
N ARG A 116 -8.96 9.36 -14.47
CA ARG A 116 -8.60 10.74 -14.75
C ARG A 116 -8.52 11.56 -13.46
N ASP A 117 -9.57 11.56 -12.66
CA ASP A 117 -9.68 12.42 -11.48
C ASP A 117 -8.71 11.97 -10.37
N ALA A 118 -8.43 10.67 -10.25
CA ALA A 118 -7.40 10.13 -9.38
C ALA A 118 -6.00 10.66 -9.76
N ALA A 119 -5.65 10.61 -11.05
CA ALA A 119 -4.38 11.13 -11.55
C ALA A 119 -4.29 12.66 -11.38
N GLU A 120 -5.35 13.40 -11.70
CA GLU A 120 -5.42 14.86 -11.53
C GLU A 120 -5.36 15.27 -10.06
N ALA A 121 -5.90 14.46 -9.14
CA ALA A 121 -5.73 14.66 -7.70
C ALA A 121 -4.29 14.44 -7.24
N GLY A 122 -3.51 13.69 -8.01
CA GLY A 122 -2.09 13.44 -7.73
C GLY A 122 -1.79 12.04 -7.19
N ALA A 123 -2.66 11.06 -7.40
CA ALA A 123 -2.33 9.65 -7.19
C ALA A 123 -1.25 9.20 -8.20
N ASP A 124 -0.49 8.19 -7.84
CA ASP A 124 0.61 7.64 -8.63
C ASP A 124 0.32 6.21 -9.09
N GLY A 125 -0.54 5.51 -8.38
CA GLY A 125 -0.93 4.15 -8.70
C GLY A 125 -2.29 3.79 -8.14
N ILE A 126 -2.80 2.66 -8.61
CA ILE A 126 -4.05 2.07 -8.18
C ILE A 126 -3.85 0.57 -7.94
N LEU A 127 -4.44 0.05 -6.88
CA LEU A 127 -4.54 -1.38 -6.59
C LEU A 127 -6.02 -1.73 -6.47
N LEU A 128 -6.49 -2.63 -7.34
CA LEU A 128 -7.87 -3.13 -7.35
C LEU A 128 -7.89 -4.56 -6.82
N LEU A 129 -8.55 -4.76 -5.68
CA LEU A 129 -8.49 -6.00 -4.90
C LEU A 129 -9.27 -7.15 -5.54
N ASP A 130 -10.37 -6.82 -6.19
CA ASP A 130 -11.36 -7.75 -6.71
C ASP A 130 -11.42 -7.78 -8.24
N LEU A 131 -10.41 -7.21 -8.93
CA LEU A 131 -10.28 -7.26 -10.38
C LEU A 131 -9.43 -8.47 -10.81
N PRO A 132 -10.04 -9.52 -11.42
CA PRO A 132 -9.30 -10.65 -11.95
C PRO A 132 -8.39 -10.22 -13.11
N PRO A 133 -7.16 -10.78 -13.25
CA PRO A 133 -6.24 -10.40 -14.32
C PRO A 133 -6.81 -10.66 -15.72
N ASP A 134 -7.67 -11.67 -15.87
CA ASP A 134 -8.29 -12.02 -17.14
C ASP A 134 -9.34 -10.97 -17.61
N GLU A 135 -9.82 -10.12 -16.70
CA GLU A 135 -10.80 -9.05 -16.94
C GLU A 135 -10.16 -7.66 -16.89
N ALA A 136 -8.86 -7.59 -16.62
CA ALA A 136 -8.20 -6.32 -16.30
C ALA A 136 -7.83 -5.46 -17.52
N ALA A 137 -7.91 -5.99 -18.75
CA ALA A 137 -7.41 -5.30 -19.95
C ALA A 137 -7.95 -3.89 -20.14
N HIS A 138 -9.24 -3.67 -19.86
CA HIS A 138 -9.86 -2.35 -19.98
C HIS A 138 -9.38 -1.39 -18.87
N ASP A 139 -9.21 -1.89 -17.66
CA ASP A 139 -8.68 -1.10 -16.54
C ASP A 139 -7.22 -0.75 -16.75
N ASP A 140 -6.42 -1.69 -17.25
CA ASP A 140 -5.02 -1.47 -17.58
C ASP A 140 -4.85 -0.35 -18.62
N GLU A 141 -5.71 -0.33 -19.65
CA GLU A 141 -5.73 0.74 -20.64
C GLU A 141 -6.05 2.11 -19.99
N MET A 142 -7.07 2.19 -19.13
CA MET A 142 -7.45 3.44 -18.46
C MET A 142 -6.36 3.91 -17.48
N THR A 143 -5.81 2.99 -16.70
CA THR A 143 -4.71 3.26 -15.76
C THR A 143 -3.49 3.81 -16.50
N HIS A 144 -3.11 3.17 -17.61
CA HIS A 144 -1.98 3.60 -18.44
C HIS A 144 -2.23 4.99 -19.07
N HIS A 145 -3.40 5.24 -19.65
CA HIS A 145 -3.76 6.55 -20.22
C HIS A 145 -3.74 7.67 -19.18
N ALA A 146 -4.13 7.37 -17.95
CA ALA A 146 -4.07 8.32 -16.84
C ALA A 146 -2.64 8.55 -16.30
N GLY A 147 -1.65 7.74 -16.71
CA GLY A 147 -0.27 7.81 -16.20
C GLY A 147 -0.11 7.22 -14.80
N LEU A 148 -1.07 6.42 -14.35
CA LEU A 148 -1.02 5.69 -13.09
C LEU A 148 -0.32 4.33 -13.27
N HIS A 149 0.28 3.80 -12.20
CA HIS A 149 0.70 2.41 -12.13
C HIS A 149 -0.43 1.52 -11.64
N HIS A 150 -0.62 0.37 -12.28
CA HIS A 150 -1.50 -0.67 -11.77
C HIS A 150 -0.70 -1.63 -10.89
N ILE A 151 -0.84 -1.49 -9.57
CA ILE A 151 -0.20 -2.37 -8.60
C ILE A 151 -0.95 -3.70 -8.58
N ARG A 152 -0.23 -4.81 -8.75
CA ARG A 152 -0.83 -6.15 -8.75
C ARG A 152 -0.57 -6.89 -7.45
N LEU A 153 -1.64 -7.50 -6.94
CA LEU A 153 -1.59 -8.29 -5.72
C LEU A 153 -1.38 -9.77 -6.05
N ILE A 154 -0.37 -10.38 -5.43
CA ILE A 154 -0.05 -11.79 -5.56
C ILE A 154 -0.19 -12.47 -4.19
N ALA A 155 -1.09 -13.46 -4.11
CA ALA A 155 -1.31 -14.26 -2.91
C ALA A 155 -0.34 -15.45 -2.86
N PRO A 156 -0.06 -16.03 -1.68
CA PRO A 156 0.79 -17.22 -1.56
C PRO A 156 0.24 -18.45 -2.29
N THR A 157 -1.05 -18.44 -2.60
CA THR A 157 -1.75 -19.53 -3.31
C THR A 157 -1.87 -19.27 -4.82
N THR A 158 -1.31 -18.15 -5.33
CA THR A 158 -1.36 -17.83 -6.76
C THR A 158 -0.50 -18.80 -7.56
N PRO A 159 -1.05 -19.53 -8.54
CA PRO A 159 -0.28 -20.46 -9.36
C PRO A 159 0.80 -19.73 -10.21
N PRO A 160 1.93 -20.38 -10.55
CA PRO A 160 3.04 -19.74 -11.25
C PRO A 160 2.64 -19.06 -12.58
N ASP A 161 1.80 -19.69 -13.39
CA ASP A 161 1.33 -19.10 -14.67
C ASP A 161 0.54 -17.80 -14.42
N ARG A 162 -0.22 -17.74 -13.32
CA ARG A 162 -0.97 -16.56 -12.94
C ARG A 162 -0.06 -15.49 -12.31
N VAL A 163 1.01 -15.88 -11.61
CA VAL A 163 2.06 -14.97 -11.14
C VAL A 163 2.69 -14.26 -12.33
N LYS A 164 3.05 -15.02 -13.38
CA LYS A 164 3.60 -14.46 -14.62
C LYS A 164 2.65 -13.44 -15.27
N LEU A 165 1.38 -13.81 -15.46
CA LEU A 165 0.37 -12.92 -16.06
C LEU A 165 0.20 -11.61 -15.26
N LEU A 166 0.12 -11.71 -13.94
CA LEU A 166 0.02 -10.54 -13.06
C LEU A 166 1.27 -9.67 -13.13
N ALA A 167 2.46 -10.27 -13.13
CA ALA A 167 3.73 -9.57 -13.16
C ALA A 167 3.98 -8.84 -14.51
N GLU A 168 3.57 -9.43 -15.63
CA GLU A 168 3.70 -8.83 -16.97
C GLU A 168 2.83 -7.57 -17.15
N ASN A 169 1.71 -7.48 -16.43
CA ASN A 169 0.75 -6.37 -16.52
C ASN A 169 0.78 -5.46 -15.28
N ALA A 170 1.81 -5.55 -14.47
CA ALA A 170 1.99 -4.71 -13.30
C ALA A 170 2.83 -3.46 -13.61
N GLY A 171 2.65 -2.41 -12.81
CA GLY A 171 3.48 -1.20 -12.78
C GLY A 171 3.86 -0.81 -11.35
N GLY A 172 4.91 -0.02 -11.21
CA GLY A 172 5.38 0.48 -9.93
C GLY A 172 6.01 -0.61 -9.04
N PHE A 173 5.22 -1.49 -8.45
CA PHE A 173 5.69 -2.63 -7.66
C PHE A 173 4.66 -3.77 -7.62
N ILE A 174 5.09 -4.95 -7.20
CA ILE A 174 4.21 -6.09 -6.91
C ILE A 174 3.87 -6.09 -5.41
N TYR A 175 2.60 -6.18 -5.08
CA TYR A 175 2.14 -6.38 -3.71
C TYR A 175 2.02 -7.88 -3.43
N ALA A 176 2.94 -8.44 -2.65
CA ALA A 176 2.91 -9.84 -2.23
C ALA A 176 2.26 -9.98 -0.86
N LEU A 177 1.14 -10.71 -0.78
CA LEU A 177 0.57 -11.11 0.51
C LEU A 177 1.33 -12.30 1.05
N SER A 178 1.67 -12.29 2.32
CA SER A 178 2.20 -13.47 3.02
C SER A 178 1.21 -13.95 4.10
N ARG A 179 1.02 -15.27 4.18
CA ARG A 179 0.16 -15.91 5.20
C ARG A 179 0.93 -16.48 6.38
N THR A 180 2.25 -16.45 6.37
CA THR A 180 3.05 -17.05 7.42
C THR A 180 3.01 -16.19 8.68
N GLY A 181 1.96 -16.41 9.50
CA GLY A 181 1.99 -16.01 10.90
C GLY A 181 3.22 -16.58 11.61
N VAL A 182 3.69 -15.92 12.66
CA VAL A 182 4.92 -16.22 13.42
C VAL A 182 4.90 -17.58 14.13
N THR A 183 3.90 -18.44 13.87
CA THR A 183 3.69 -19.70 14.57
C THR A 183 3.64 -20.88 13.62
N GLY A 184 4.74 -21.63 13.59
CA GLY A 184 4.77 -23.09 13.43
C GLY A 184 4.81 -23.66 12.02
N SER A 185 5.89 -24.26 11.71
CA SER A 185 6.28 -25.47 10.95
C SER A 185 7.48 -25.21 10.04
N HIS A 186 8.36 -26.19 9.94
CA HIS A 186 9.60 -26.35 9.16
C HIS A 186 9.96 -25.21 8.18
N GLY A 187 11.03 -24.46 8.48
CA GLY A 187 11.46 -23.24 7.81
C GLY A 187 10.97 -21.98 8.56
N GLY A 188 11.87 -21.03 8.85
CA GLY A 188 11.52 -19.77 9.51
C GLY A 188 10.59 -18.91 8.65
N PRO A 189 9.84 -17.96 9.24
CA PRO A 189 8.96 -17.04 8.49
C PRO A 189 9.69 -16.31 7.36
N SER A 190 10.93 -15.90 7.55
CA SER A 190 11.77 -15.24 6.54
C SER A 190 12.11 -16.13 5.34
N GLU A 191 12.34 -17.42 5.52
CA GLU A 191 12.65 -18.35 4.42
C GLU A 191 11.46 -18.48 3.46
N LYS A 192 10.25 -18.67 3.99
CA LYS A 192 9.03 -18.80 3.17
C LYS A 192 8.69 -17.49 2.43
N ILE A 193 8.89 -16.35 3.08
CA ILE A 193 8.71 -15.04 2.43
C ILE A 193 9.77 -14.87 1.34
N GLY A 194 11.03 -15.21 1.63
CA GLY A 194 12.13 -15.16 0.66
C GLY A 194 11.89 -16.06 -0.56
N GLU A 195 11.39 -17.29 -0.38
CA GLU A 195 11.00 -18.18 -1.46
C GLU A 195 9.87 -17.57 -2.34
N GLN A 196 8.84 -16.99 -1.71
CA GLN A 196 7.76 -16.33 -2.42
C GLN A 196 8.27 -15.14 -3.23
N VAL A 197 9.08 -14.27 -2.62
CA VAL A 197 9.68 -13.10 -3.29
C VAL A 197 10.57 -13.54 -4.45
N ALA A 198 11.43 -14.56 -4.26
CA ALA A 198 12.27 -15.10 -5.31
C ALA A 198 11.44 -15.69 -6.47
N GLY A 199 10.35 -16.38 -6.16
CA GLY A 199 9.41 -16.89 -7.15
C GLY A 199 8.78 -15.76 -7.98
N ILE A 200 8.37 -14.65 -7.36
CA ILE A 200 7.82 -13.49 -8.07
C ILE A 200 8.91 -12.82 -8.92
N ARG A 201 10.11 -12.59 -8.36
CA ARG A 201 11.25 -11.97 -9.05
C ARG A 201 11.72 -12.76 -10.29
N SER A 202 11.43 -14.05 -10.37
CA SER A 202 11.72 -14.83 -11.59
C SER A 202 10.88 -14.43 -12.80
N HIS A 203 9.80 -13.66 -12.61
CA HIS A 203 8.87 -13.22 -13.65
C HIS A 203 8.86 -11.70 -13.89
N THR A 204 9.51 -10.91 -13.04
CA THR A 204 9.51 -9.44 -13.15
C THR A 204 10.77 -8.82 -12.56
N SER A 205 11.14 -7.63 -13.07
CA SER A 205 12.15 -6.76 -12.48
C SER A 205 11.55 -5.67 -11.57
N LEU A 206 10.23 -5.65 -11.41
CA LEU A 206 9.57 -4.70 -10.51
C LEU A 206 9.92 -5.01 -9.05
N PRO A 207 10.01 -3.99 -8.19
CA PRO A 207 10.15 -4.19 -6.75
C PRO A 207 9.01 -5.04 -6.19
N VAL A 208 9.30 -5.87 -5.19
CA VAL A 208 8.32 -6.70 -4.49
C VAL A 208 8.14 -6.19 -3.07
N CYS A 209 6.97 -5.65 -2.75
CA CYS A 209 6.58 -5.22 -1.42
C CYS A 209 5.72 -6.28 -0.75
N VAL A 210 6.06 -6.61 0.50
CA VAL A 210 5.40 -7.70 1.24
C VAL A 210 4.51 -7.16 2.36
N GLY A 211 3.22 -7.50 2.32
CA GLY A 211 2.27 -7.33 3.41
C GLY A 211 2.16 -8.60 4.25
N PHE A 212 2.46 -8.48 5.55
CA PHE A 212 2.59 -9.65 6.44
C PHE A 212 1.85 -9.51 7.79
N GLY A 213 1.04 -8.47 8.00
CA GLY A 213 0.50 -8.19 9.33
C GLY A 213 1.59 -7.78 10.32
N ILE A 214 2.54 -6.97 9.87
CA ILE A 214 3.67 -6.45 10.64
C ILE A 214 3.15 -5.52 11.74
N THR A 215 3.58 -5.77 12.97
CA THR A 215 3.17 -5.01 14.17
C THR A 215 4.35 -4.60 15.05
N THR A 216 5.53 -5.18 14.86
CA THR A 216 6.74 -4.87 15.64
C THR A 216 7.94 -4.56 14.77
N PRO A 217 8.94 -3.82 15.29
CA PRO A 217 10.19 -3.53 14.57
C PRO A 217 10.95 -4.79 14.12
N GLU A 218 10.95 -5.86 14.93
CA GLU A 218 11.62 -7.12 14.60
C GLU A 218 10.97 -7.79 13.39
N GLN A 219 9.63 -7.75 13.29
CA GLN A 219 8.90 -8.27 12.13
C GLN A 219 9.18 -7.40 10.89
N ALA A 220 9.23 -6.06 11.06
CA ALA A 220 9.59 -5.14 9.98
C ALA A 220 10.98 -5.45 9.43
N ALA A 221 11.99 -5.57 10.29
CA ALA A 221 13.35 -5.93 9.92
C ALA A 221 13.44 -7.30 9.22
N LEU A 222 12.71 -8.30 9.73
CA LEU A 222 12.69 -9.65 9.16
C LEU A 222 12.16 -9.67 7.74
N VAL A 223 11.05 -8.96 7.46
CA VAL A 223 10.47 -8.90 6.10
C VAL A 223 11.34 -8.05 5.18
N ALA A 224 11.84 -6.92 5.68
CA ALA A 224 12.71 -6.01 4.93
C ALA A 224 14.02 -6.68 4.47
N SER A 225 14.52 -7.68 5.20
CA SER A 225 15.75 -8.40 4.81
C SER A 225 15.60 -9.24 3.54
N VAL A 226 14.38 -9.51 3.06
CA VAL A 226 14.10 -10.39 1.91
C VAL A 226 13.25 -9.75 0.82
N ALA A 227 12.67 -8.57 1.07
CA ALA A 227 11.78 -7.87 0.16
C ALA A 227 12.29 -6.48 -0.20
N ASP A 228 11.85 -5.88 -1.32
CA ASP A 228 12.21 -4.53 -1.72
C ASP A 228 11.40 -3.46 -0.96
N GLY A 229 10.29 -3.88 -0.36
CA GLY A 229 9.44 -3.04 0.48
C GLY A 229 8.61 -3.86 1.45
N ILE A 230 8.14 -3.19 2.50
CA ILE A 230 7.17 -3.76 3.45
C ILE A 230 5.90 -2.92 3.46
N VAL A 231 4.74 -3.57 3.60
CA VAL A 231 3.46 -2.88 3.73
C VAL A 231 2.90 -3.07 5.13
N VAL A 232 2.67 -1.96 5.81
CA VAL A 232 2.12 -1.94 7.17
C VAL A 232 0.75 -1.26 7.13
N GLY A 233 -0.30 -2.03 7.36
CA GLY A 233 -1.69 -1.54 7.29
C GLY A 233 -2.40 -1.64 8.62
N SER A 234 -2.97 -2.79 8.94
CA SER A 234 -3.86 -2.99 10.11
C SER A 234 -3.28 -2.52 11.44
N ALA A 235 -1.95 -2.56 11.61
CA ALA A 235 -1.30 -2.05 12.82
C ALA A 235 -1.42 -0.53 12.93
N ILE A 236 -1.23 0.20 11.83
CA ILE A 236 -1.40 1.67 11.76
C ILE A 236 -2.88 2.02 11.95
N VAL A 237 -3.77 1.36 11.22
CA VAL A 237 -5.23 1.56 11.33
C VAL A 237 -5.72 1.31 12.77
N ARG A 238 -5.13 0.32 13.46
CA ARG A 238 -5.44 0.08 14.87
C ARG A 238 -5.03 1.24 15.78
N GLN A 239 -3.91 1.92 15.49
CA GLN A 239 -3.53 3.13 16.25
C GLN A 239 -4.51 4.28 15.99
N ILE A 240 -4.98 4.44 14.75
CA ILE A 240 -6.02 5.42 14.43
C ILE A 240 -7.29 5.14 15.24
N GLU A 241 -7.76 3.89 15.24
CA GLU A 241 -8.93 3.47 16.01
C GLU A 241 -8.78 3.75 17.51
N LEU A 242 -7.63 3.41 18.10
CA LEU A 242 -7.36 3.58 19.54
C LEU A 242 -7.31 5.06 19.96
N HIS A 243 -6.99 5.94 19.04
CA HIS A 243 -6.78 7.36 19.30
C HIS A 243 -7.70 8.29 18.50
N ALA A 244 -8.80 7.75 17.93
CA ALA A 244 -9.70 8.49 17.05
C ALA A 244 -10.23 9.80 17.65
N ASP A 245 -10.49 9.84 18.96
CA ASP A 245 -10.98 11.03 19.65
C ASP A 245 -9.86 11.95 20.18
N ALA A 246 -8.59 11.54 20.06
CA ALA A 246 -7.47 12.33 20.58
C ALA A 246 -7.10 13.46 19.60
N PRO A 247 -6.85 14.69 20.07
CA PRO A 247 -6.45 15.80 19.21
C PRO A 247 -5.07 15.61 18.59
N ASP A 248 -4.26 14.72 19.13
CA ASP A 248 -2.90 14.39 18.72
C ASP A 248 -2.80 13.00 18.03
N VAL A 249 -3.88 12.53 17.43
CA VAL A 249 -3.94 11.20 16.78
C VAL A 249 -2.82 11.02 15.74
N ALA A 250 -2.55 12.02 14.94
CA ALA A 250 -1.51 11.97 13.90
C ALA A 250 -0.11 11.75 14.50
N GLU A 251 0.22 12.46 15.58
CA GLU A 251 1.50 12.29 16.28
C GLU A 251 1.63 10.91 16.92
N LYS A 252 0.56 10.38 17.53
CA LYS A 252 0.55 9.03 18.10
C LYS A 252 0.75 7.96 17.03
N VAL A 253 0.10 8.10 15.89
CA VAL A 253 0.28 7.20 14.73
C VAL A 253 1.72 7.26 14.22
N ALA A 254 2.29 8.46 14.06
CA ALA A 254 3.68 8.62 13.64
C ALA A 254 4.67 8.05 14.66
N THR A 255 4.42 8.26 15.96
CA THR A 255 5.26 7.72 17.04
C THR A 255 5.28 6.20 17.06
N PHE A 256 4.13 5.55 16.82
CA PHE A 256 4.05 4.10 16.66
C PHE A 256 4.78 3.62 15.40
N THR A 257 4.67 4.34 14.30
CA THR A 257 5.15 3.89 12.98
C THR A 257 6.67 4.09 12.82
N ARG A 258 7.25 5.13 13.43
CA ARG A 258 8.67 5.47 13.28
C ARG A 258 9.64 4.33 13.60
N PRO A 259 9.50 3.57 14.73
CA PRO A 259 10.38 2.43 14.98
C PRO A 259 10.27 1.31 13.93
N LEU A 260 9.09 1.13 13.30
CA LEU A 260 8.89 0.15 12.23
C LEU A 260 9.63 0.58 10.95
N ILE A 261 9.58 1.89 10.62
CA ILE A 261 10.30 2.47 9.49
C ILE A 261 11.81 2.34 9.70
N GLU A 262 12.31 2.71 10.87
CA GLU A 262 13.72 2.63 11.23
C GLU A 262 14.24 1.20 11.12
N ALA A 263 13.49 0.23 11.63
CA ALA A 263 13.86 -1.18 11.57
C ALA A 263 13.87 -1.73 10.12
N ALA A 264 12.92 -1.30 9.28
CA ALA A 264 12.89 -1.68 7.88
C ALA A 264 14.10 -1.12 7.10
N LYS A 265 14.44 0.14 7.33
CA LYS A 265 15.56 0.82 6.64
C LYS A 265 16.94 0.39 7.13
N ALA A 266 17.05 -0.06 8.38
CA ALA A 266 18.31 -0.60 8.93
C ALA A 266 18.63 -2.02 8.45
N SER A 267 17.71 -2.69 7.76
CA SER A 267 17.89 -4.07 7.32
C SER A 267 18.76 -4.13 6.06
N ILE A 268 19.86 -4.88 6.12
CA ILE A 268 20.77 -5.08 4.98
C ILE A 268 20.15 -6.12 4.05
N GLN A 269 19.91 -5.74 2.78
CA GLN A 269 19.47 -6.69 1.76
C GLN A 269 20.63 -7.62 1.34
N PRO A 270 20.40 -8.94 1.19
CA PRO A 270 21.42 -9.83 0.64
C PRO A 270 21.67 -9.47 -0.82
N GLY A 271 22.86 -8.95 -1.14
CA GLY A 271 23.29 -8.66 -2.51
C GLY A 271 23.73 -7.24 -2.78
N SER A 272 23.93 -6.39 -1.76
CA SER A 272 24.49 -5.04 -1.88
C SER A 272 26.03 -4.99 -1.72
N GLU A 273 26.74 -6.12 -2.02
CA GLU A 273 28.21 -6.14 -2.16
C GLU A 273 28.66 -6.21 -3.61
#